data_141acd04787a590390d0a55d4bd82f16
#
_entry.id   141acd04787a590390d0a55d4bd82f16
#
_cell.length_a   1.000
_cell.length_b   1.000
_cell.length_c   1.000
_cell.angle_alpha   90.00
_cell.angle_beta   90.00
_cell.angle_gamma   90.00
#
_symmetry.space_group_name_H-M   'P 1'
#
loop_
_entity.id
_entity.type
_entity.pdbx_description
1 polymer ?
#
loop_
_entity_poly.entity_id
_entity_poly.type
_entity_poly.pdbx_seq_one_letter_code
_entity_poly.pdbx_strand_id
1 'polypeptide(L)'
;IEIHPGATIGKGLFIDHGSGVIIGETTVIGDNVTLYQGVTLGGNGKETGKRHPTIRDNVMISAGAKIIGSFTVGENSKIGAGSVVLEEVPPNCTVVGIPAESSARRM
;
A
#
# COMPACT_ATOMS: atom_id res chain seq x y z
N ILE A 1 3.68 13.85 -6.57
CA ILE A 1 2.71 12.73 -6.53
C ILE A 1 2.44 12.28 -7.95
N GLU A 2 2.52 10.99 -8.17
CA GLU A 2 2.24 10.42 -9.48
C GLU A 2 1.14 9.37 -9.32
N ILE A 3 -0.04 9.65 -9.85
CA ILE A 3 -1.19 8.75 -9.78
C ILE A 3 -1.59 8.41 -11.21
N HIS A 4 -1.50 7.14 -11.56
CA HIS A 4 -1.90 6.71 -12.89
C HIS A 4 -3.42 6.88 -13.06
N PRO A 5 -3.91 7.39 -14.20
CA PRO A 5 -5.35 7.59 -14.40
C PRO A 5 -6.19 6.32 -14.29
N GLY A 6 -5.58 5.16 -14.49
CA GLY A 6 -6.29 3.88 -14.37
C GLY A 6 -6.56 3.43 -12.95
N ALA A 7 -5.94 4.06 -11.94
CA ALA A 7 -6.14 3.66 -10.56
C ALA A 7 -7.56 3.94 -10.12
N THR A 8 -8.11 3.03 -9.29
CA THR A 8 -9.45 3.18 -8.72
C THR A 8 -9.29 3.62 -7.27
N ILE A 9 -9.84 4.77 -6.92
CA ILE A 9 -9.66 5.37 -5.60
C ILE A 9 -11.01 5.68 -4.99
N GLY A 10 -11.23 5.19 -3.77
CA GLY A 10 -12.45 5.46 -3.01
C GLY A 10 -12.47 6.85 -2.41
N LYS A 11 -13.32 7.04 -1.41
CA LYS A 11 -13.53 8.34 -0.77
C LYS A 11 -12.51 8.57 0.33
N GLY A 12 -12.12 9.83 0.52
CA GLY A 12 -11.35 10.20 1.69
C GLY A 12 -9.89 9.77 1.67
N LEU A 13 -9.31 9.59 0.49
CA LEU A 13 -7.86 9.35 0.40
C LEU A 13 -7.13 10.59 0.93
N PHE A 14 -6.27 10.39 1.92
CA PHE A 14 -5.44 11.46 2.46
C PHE A 14 -3.98 11.15 2.18
N ILE A 15 -3.30 12.09 1.52
CA ILE A 15 -1.87 11.97 1.25
C ILE A 15 -1.17 13.11 1.98
N ASP A 16 -0.36 12.77 2.98
CA ASP A 16 0.37 13.74 3.78
C ASP A 16 1.80 13.83 3.26
N HIS A 17 2.25 15.05 2.94
CA HIS A 17 3.59 15.29 2.41
C HIS A 17 3.87 14.42 1.18
N GLY A 18 3.06 14.53 0.15
CA GLY A 18 2.98 13.57 -0.97
C GLY A 18 4.21 13.43 -1.86
N SER A 19 5.34 14.06 -1.55
CA SER A 19 6.55 13.94 -2.36
C SER A 19 6.94 12.46 -2.54
N GLY A 20 7.15 12.04 -3.80
CA GLY A 20 7.57 10.69 -4.11
C GLY A 20 6.49 9.61 -4.02
N VAL A 21 5.23 9.97 -3.78
CA VAL A 21 4.14 8.99 -3.81
C VAL A 21 3.86 8.57 -5.25
N ILE A 22 3.81 7.25 -5.47
CA ILE A 22 3.53 6.67 -6.78
C ILE A 22 2.42 5.64 -6.64
N ILE A 23 1.35 5.82 -7.42
CA ILE A 23 0.19 4.91 -7.44
C ILE A 23 0.03 4.38 -8.86
N GLY A 24 0.23 3.06 -9.02
CA GLY A 24 0.25 2.42 -10.32
C GLY A 24 -1.13 2.21 -10.93
N GLU A 25 -1.13 1.81 -12.19
CA GLU A 25 -2.32 1.76 -13.05
C GLU A 25 -3.47 0.91 -12.52
N THR A 26 -3.19 -0.30 -12.04
CA THR A 26 -4.26 -1.22 -11.63
C THR A 26 -4.48 -1.23 -10.12
N THR A 27 -3.94 -0.23 -9.42
CA THR A 27 -4.14 -0.08 -7.97
C THR A 27 -5.60 0.17 -7.66
N VAL A 28 -6.10 -0.47 -6.60
CA VAL A 28 -7.42 -0.19 -6.06
C VAL A 28 -7.24 0.28 -4.62
N ILE A 29 -7.77 1.44 -4.30
CA ILE A 29 -7.70 2.02 -2.96
C ILE A 29 -9.13 2.20 -2.45
N GLY A 30 -9.40 1.66 -1.27
CA GLY A 30 -10.69 1.79 -0.61
C GLY A 30 -10.89 3.17 0.00
N ASP A 31 -11.77 3.24 1.00
CA ASP A 31 -12.15 4.49 1.62
C ASP A 31 -11.25 4.83 2.81
N ASN A 32 -11.00 6.13 3.01
CA ASN A 32 -10.30 6.65 4.19
C ASN A 32 -8.89 6.05 4.37
N VAL A 33 -8.19 5.86 3.28
CA VAL A 33 -6.80 5.39 3.29
C VAL A 33 -5.87 6.59 3.47
N THR A 34 -4.81 6.40 4.25
CA THR A 34 -3.80 7.44 4.47
C THR A 34 -2.45 6.97 3.95
N LEU A 35 -1.84 7.80 3.12
CA LEU A 35 -0.48 7.56 2.58
C LEU A 35 0.44 8.70 2.99
N TYR A 36 1.67 8.37 3.31
CA TYR A 36 2.71 9.37 3.61
C TYR A 36 3.70 9.45 2.45
N GLN A 37 4.66 10.37 2.56
CA GLN A 37 5.64 10.61 1.49
C GLN A 37 6.41 9.35 1.11
N GLY A 38 6.78 9.25 -0.16
CA GLY A 38 7.62 8.17 -0.66
C GLY A 38 6.96 6.81 -0.78
N VAL A 39 5.65 6.71 -0.52
CA VAL A 39 4.93 5.44 -0.66
C VAL A 39 4.82 5.06 -2.13
N THR A 40 5.11 3.80 -2.46
CA THR A 40 4.93 3.25 -3.80
C THR A 40 3.95 2.09 -3.76
N LEU A 41 2.89 2.19 -4.57
CA LEU A 41 1.96 1.09 -4.81
C LEU A 41 2.25 0.60 -6.22
N GLY A 42 3.08 -0.44 -6.33
CA GLY A 42 3.68 -0.85 -7.58
C GLY A 42 3.43 -2.29 -7.98
N GLY A 43 3.77 -2.61 -9.21
CA GLY A 43 3.74 -3.97 -9.73
C GLY A 43 5.13 -4.58 -9.76
N ASN A 44 5.20 -5.91 -9.82
CA ASN A 44 6.49 -6.60 -9.87
C ASN A 44 7.08 -6.66 -11.28
N GLY A 45 6.37 -6.15 -12.29
CA GLY A 45 6.85 -6.11 -13.66
C GLY A 45 6.69 -7.40 -14.46
N LYS A 46 6.18 -8.45 -13.84
CA LYS A 46 6.06 -9.77 -14.49
C LYS A 46 4.64 -10.12 -14.88
N GLU A 47 3.66 -9.48 -14.26
CA GLU A 47 2.25 -9.80 -14.49
C GLU A 47 1.62 -8.84 -15.48
N THR A 48 0.58 -9.32 -16.17
CA THR A 48 -0.27 -8.49 -17.01
C THR A 48 -1.63 -8.38 -16.34
N GLY A 49 -2.46 -7.42 -16.76
CA GLY A 49 -3.74 -7.18 -16.12
C GLY A 49 -3.58 -6.56 -14.74
N LYS A 50 -4.27 -7.10 -13.74
CA LYS A 50 -4.19 -6.62 -12.36
C LYS A 50 -2.81 -6.97 -11.78
N ARG A 51 -1.96 -5.98 -11.65
CA ARG A 51 -0.56 -6.17 -11.21
C ARG A 51 -0.14 -5.27 -10.07
N HIS A 52 -1.04 -4.41 -9.61
CA HIS A 52 -0.80 -3.47 -8.51
C HIS A 52 -1.67 -3.83 -7.31
N PRO A 53 -1.31 -3.39 -6.11
CA PRO A 53 -2.04 -3.82 -4.91
C PRO A 53 -3.45 -3.27 -4.81
N THR A 54 -4.25 -3.98 -4.01
CA THR A 54 -5.55 -3.52 -3.55
C THR A 54 -5.41 -3.14 -2.08
N ILE A 55 -5.69 -1.89 -1.76
CA ILE A 55 -5.61 -1.35 -0.41
C ILE A 55 -7.04 -1.18 0.10
N ARG A 56 -7.38 -1.88 1.16
CA ARG A 56 -8.73 -1.83 1.72
C ARG A 56 -8.93 -0.59 2.58
N ASP A 57 -10.13 -0.46 3.15
CA ASP A 57 -10.53 0.73 3.88
C ASP A 57 -9.70 0.96 5.14
N ASN A 58 -9.49 2.21 5.48
CA ASN A 58 -8.86 2.64 6.73
C ASN A 58 -7.43 2.15 6.91
N VAL A 59 -6.73 1.80 5.83
CA VAL A 59 -5.32 1.40 5.89
C VAL A 59 -4.45 2.65 5.99
N MET A 60 -3.39 2.56 6.79
CA MET A 60 -2.38 3.61 6.88
C MET A 60 -1.05 3.05 6.37
N ILE A 61 -0.43 3.73 5.43
CA ILE A 61 0.85 3.33 4.87
C ILE A 61 1.86 4.43 5.15
N SER A 62 2.84 4.12 6.00
CA SER A 62 3.79 5.10 6.49
C SER A 62 4.88 5.44 5.48
N ALA A 63 5.65 6.49 5.78
CA ALA A 63 6.61 7.07 4.85
C ALA A 63 7.58 6.06 4.26
N GLY A 64 7.79 6.13 2.96
CA GLY A 64 8.78 5.31 2.26
C GLY A 64 8.42 3.85 2.05
N ALA A 65 7.26 3.40 2.52
CA ALA A 65 6.88 1.99 2.35
C ALA A 65 6.61 1.67 0.88
N LYS A 66 6.97 0.44 0.49
CA LYS A 66 6.78 -0.05 -0.88
C LYS A 66 5.87 -1.28 -0.82
N ILE A 67 4.74 -1.21 -1.51
CA ILE A 67 3.79 -2.32 -1.61
C ILE A 67 3.84 -2.79 -3.06
N ILE A 68 4.40 -3.97 -3.30
CA ILE A 68 4.74 -4.41 -4.67
C ILE A 68 4.08 -5.74 -4.98
N GLY A 69 3.10 -5.73 -5.88
CA GLY A 69 2.42 -6.93 -6.36
C GLY A 69 0.90 -6.81 -6.30
N SER A 70 0.21 -7.77 -6.91
CA SER A 70 -1.24 -7.75 -7.06
C SER A 70 -1.96 -8.48 -5.93
N PHE A 71 -1.60 -8.16 -4.69
CA PHE A 71 -2.23 -8.74 -3.51
C PHE A 71 -3.03 -7.68 -2.75
N THR A 72 -3.68 -8.09 -1.68
CA THR A 72 -4.55 -7.21 -0.89
C THR A 72 -3.91 -6.87 0.45
N VAL A 73 -3.96 -5.60 0.82
CA VAL A 73 -3.71 -5.13 2.18
C VAL A 73 -5.07 -4.98 2.85
N GLY A 74 -5.33 -5.78 3.87
CA GLY A 74 -6.63 -5.85 4.52
C GLY A 74 -6.99 -4.59 5.30
N GLU A 75 -8.28 -4.38 5.51
CA GLU A 75 -8.80 -3.17 6.15
C GLU A 75 -8.22 -2.96 7.55
N ASN A 76 -8.10 -1.72 7.94
CA ASN A 76 -7.61 -1.26 9.25
C ASN A 76 -6.16 -1.66 9.55
N SER A 77 -5.41 -2.10 8.55
CA SER A 77 -4.00 -2.48 8.74
C SER A 77 -3.11 -1.26 8.68
N LYS A 78 -1.93 -1.38 9.28
CA LYS A 78 -0.91 -0.34 9.29
C LYS A 78 0.39 -0.89 8.75
N ILE A 79 1.01 -0.17 7.84
CA ILE A 79 2.28 -0.54 7.24
C ILE A 79 3.35 0.42 7.79
N GLY A 80 4.37 -0.13 8.44
CA GLY A 80 5.43 0.67 9.04
C GLY A 80 6.29 1.40 8.02
N ALA A 81 6.94 2.47 8.47
CA ALA A 81 7.78 3.30 7.60
C ALA A 81 8.93 2.47 7.01
N GLY A 82 9.21 2.68 5.73
CA GLY A 82 10.29 2.00 5.03
C GLY A 82 10.08 0.52 4.78
N SER A 83 8.93 -0.03 5.12
CA SER A 83 8.65 -1.46 4.92
C SER A 83 8.52 -1.80 3.44
N VAL A 84 8.88 -3.04 3.10
CA VAL A 84 8.68 -3.57 1.75
C VAL A 84 7.73 -4.75 1.85
N VAL A 85 6.51 -4.58 1.36
CA VAL A 85 5.44 -5.57 1.45
C VAL A 85 5.35 -6.29 0.11
N LEU A 86 5.52 -7.60 0.13
CA LEU A 86 5.58 -8.43 -1.06
C LEU A 86 4.48 -9.49 -1.10
N GLU A 87 3.63 -9.54 -0.09
CA GLU A 87 2.57 -10.53 0.00
C GLU A 87 1.38 -9.99 0.79
N GLU A 88 0.29 -10.70 0.74
CA GLU A 88 -0.98 -10.28 1.33
C GLU A 88 -0.85 -9.95 2.82
N VAL A 89 -1.54 -8.88 3.23
CA VAL A 89 -1.62 -8.46 4.63
C VAL A 89 -3.04 -8.68 5.12
N PRO A 90 -3.24 -9.53 6.13
CA PRO A 90 -4.58 -9.73 6.70
C PRO A 90 -5.13 -8.45 7.32
N PRO A 91 -6.46 -8.35 7.49
CA PRO A 91 -7.06 -7.20 8.15
C PRO A 91 -6.55 -7.01 9.58
N ASN A 92 -6.56 -5.78 10.04
CA ASN A 92 -6.24 -5.40 11.43
C ASN A 92 -4.83 -5.79 11.87
N CYS A 93 -3.89 -5.81 10.93
CA CYS A 93 -2.50 -6.16 11.20
C CYS A 93 -1.60 -4.93 11.11
N THR A 94 -0.53 -4.95 11.90
CA THR A 94 0.59 -4.02 11.73
C THR A 94 1.77 -4.82 11.22
N VAL A 95 2.32 -4.43 10.08
CA VAL A 95 3.46 -5.12 9.49
C VAL A 95 4.63 -4.15 9.32
N VAL A 96 5.84 -4.66 9.53
CA VAL A 96 7.06 -3.85 9.47
C VAL A 96 8.21 -4.66 8.88
N GLY A 97 9.18 -3.99 8.32
CA GLY A 97 10.44 -4.60 7.92
C GLY A 97 10.59 -4.83 6.42
N ILE A 98 11.70 -5.48 6.07
CA ILE A 98 12.08 -5.81 4.69
C ILE A 98 12.52 -7.27 4.65
N PRO A 99 11.71 -8.21 4.11
CA PRO A 99 10.30 -8.02 3.77
C PRO A 99 9.44 -7.82 5.01
N ALA A 100 8.31 -7.14 4.84
CA ALA A 100 7.46 -6.81 5.97
C ALA A 100 6.82 -8.04 6.58
N GLU A 101 6.76 -8.07 7.92
CA GLU A 101 6.13 -9.13 8.69
C GLU A 101 5.22 -8.52 9.74
N SER A 102 4.25 -9.29 10.19
CA SER A 102 3.42 -8.87 11.30
C SER A 102 4.28 -8.61 12.54
N SER A 103 4.07 -7.48 13.20
CA SER A 103 4.83 -7.15 14.42
C SER A 103 4.63 -8.19 15.51
N ALA A 104 3.50 -8.85 15.54
CA ALA A 104 3.24 -9.91 16.51
C ALA A 104 4.18 -11.11 16.35
N ARG A 105 4.66 -11.36 15.14
CA ARG A 105 5.57 -12.48 14.88
C ARG A 105 7.01 -12.16 15.29
N ARG A 106 7.31 -10.92 15.57
CA ARG A 106 8.68 -10.50 15.91
C ARG A 106 9.01 -10.64 17.38
N MET A 107 8.04 -11.02 18.15
CA MET A 107 8.20 -11.18 19.60
C MET A 107 8.72 -12.56 19.98
#